data_e44719bfab1f4a2cc16ad59d7b9e5fdc
#
_entry.id   e44719bfab1f4a2cc16ad59d7b9e5fdc
#
_cell.length_a   1.000
_cell.length_b   1.000
_cell.length_c   1.000
_cell.angle_alpha   90.00
_cell.angle_beta   90.00
_cell.angle_gamma   90.00
#
_symmetry.space_group_name_H-M   'P 1'
#
loop_
_entity.id
_entity.type
_entity.pdbx_description
1 polymer ?
#
loop_
_entity_poly.entity_id
_entity_poly.type
_entity_poly.pdbx_seq_one_letter_code
_entity_poly.pdbx_strand_id
1 'polypeptide(L)'
;MKIIQETVVLAMEKLSSVCEDLKETIVRAVRGNQPVHEMEKAVWEQLLRLGREALTQMFALLGNGDMGETVELPDGRCCRRLEKEHPRRYVSIFGEFVLSRVVYGSREGQQVEFVPLDNRLQLPESVFSYLLQDWDQALCVEQAFGQASTTVQRMLGLKQAVDSLEHMNHQMAKEATTFMLNQPPPEAEGEVVVASADQKGIVMRRSAEAPPPKAHRSKGDKASQKRMATVATVYTVDRYPRTPEEVVAALFRDAPVPSRDRPQPQHKEVWASLPRADVPGSGIERAFAWMIGELYLRGRAQGKDKPLVFLSDGQETLWAACADWLPERTVGISTCCM
;
A
#
# COMPACT_ATOMS: atom_id res chain seq x y z
N MET A 1 13.85 -0.02 -41.14
CA MET A 1 12.62 -0.84 -41.21
C MET A 1 12.90 -2.34 -41.24
N LYS A 2 13.81 -2.87 -42.08
CA LYS A 2 14.14 -4.31 -42.17
C LYS A 2 14.71 -4.92 -40.86
N ILE A 3 15.63 -4.23 -40.18
CA ILE A 3 16.25 -4.65 -38.91
C ILE A 3 15.21 -4.75 -37.76
N ILE A 4 14.29 -3.81 -37.67
CA ILE A 4 13.21 -3.84 -36.64
C ILE A 4 12.28 -5.05 -36.87
N GLN A 5 12.03 -5.38 -38.14
CA GLN A 5 11.15 -6.48 -38.51
C GLN A 5 11.79 -7.85 -38.17
N GLU A 6 13.12 -8.00 -38.40
CA GLU A 6 13.88 -9.21 -38.04
C GLU A 6 13.94 -9.38 -36.50
N THR A 7 14.17 -8.30 -35.76
CA THR A 7 14.21 -8.35 -34.29
C THR A 7 12.81 -8.72 -33.70
N VAL A 8 11.72 -8.20 -34.26
CA VAL A 8 10.37 -8.57 -33.87
C VAL A 8 10.09 -10.05 -34.14
N VAL A 9 10.47 -10.56 -35.30
CA VAL A 9 10.31 -11.97 -35.66
C VAL A 9 11.04 -12.87 -34.66
N LEU A 10 12.30 -12.58 -34.35
CA LEU A 10 13.09 -13.34 -33.39
C LEU A 10 12.50 -13.31 -31.98
N ALA A 11 11.95 -12.16 -31.54
CA ALA A 11 11.27 -12.03 -30.27
C ALA A 11 10.01 -12.91 -30.21
N MET A 12 9.22 -12.94 -31.29
CA MET A 12 8.03 -13.76 -31.39
C MET A 12 8.36 -15.27 -31.45
N GLU A 13 9.44 -15.66 -32.10
CA GLU A 13 9.92 -17.06 -32.11
C GLU A 13 10.29 -17.54 -30.71
N LYS A 14 10.96 -16.72 -29.91
CA LYS A 14 11.28 -17.05 -28.50
C LYS A 14 10.04 -17.22 -27.64
N LEU A 15 9.07 -16.31 -27.76
CA LEU A 15 7.79 -16.43 -27.07
C LEU A 15 7.03 -17.69 -27.50
N SER A 16 7.02 -17.99 -28.81
CA SER A 16 6.40 -19.20 -29.35
C SER A 16 7.05 -20.47 -28.79
N SER A 17 8.38 -20.49 -28.64
CA SER A 17 9.10 -21.62 -28.02
C SER A 17 8.65 -21.87 -26.59
N VAL A 18 8.48 -20.83 -25.76
CA VAL A 18 8.00 -20.97 -24.37
C VAL A 18 6.53 -21.45 -24.34
N CYS A 19 5.71 -21.02 -25.30
CA CYS A 19 4.33 -21.53 -25.44
C CYS A 19 4.31 -23.02 -25.82
N GLU A 20 5.22 -23.49 -26.68
CA GLU A 20 5.34 -24.92 -27.00
C GLU A 20 5.79 -25.72 -25.77
N ASP A 21 6.76 -25.24 -24.99
CA ASP A 21 7.16 -25.86 -23.72
C ASP A 21 5.96 -26.05 -22.76
N LEU A 22 5.04 -25.05 -22.69
CA LEU A 22 3.82 -25.17 -21.90
C LEU A 22 2.90 -26.28 -22.44
N LYS A 23 2.70 -26.34 -23.76
CA LYS A 23 1.90 -27.40 -24.40
C LYS A 23 2.50 -28.79 -24.14
N GLU A 24 3.81 -28.92 -24.29
CA GLU A 24 4.51 -30.17 -23.99
C GLU A 24 4.37 -30.59 -22.52
N THR A 25 4.42 -29.62 -21.61
CA THR A 25 4.20 -29.86 -20.16
C THR A 25 2.80 -30.42 -19.90
N ILE A 26 1.79 -29.85 -20.52
CA ILE A 26 0.39 -30.35 -20.42
C ILE A 26 0.27 -31.78 -20.97
N VAL A 27 0.81 -32.02 -22.17
CA VAL A 27 0.75 -33.35 -22.82
C VAL A 27 1.48 -34.41 -21.99
N ARG A 28 2.66 -34.05 -21.45
CA ARG A 28 3.47 -34.93 -20.59
C ARG A 28 2.71 -35.28 -19.31
N ALA A 29 2.09 -34.29 -18.67
CA ALA A 29 1.32 -34.47 -17.44
C ALA A 29 0.13 -35.41 -17.66
N VAL A 30 -0.61 -35.22 -18.75
CA VAL A 30 -1.75 -36.09 -19.12
C VAL A 30 -1.29 -37.53 -19.41
N ARG A 31 -0.22 -37.71 -20.21
CA ARG A 31 0.31 -39.06 -20.53
C ARG A 31 0.92 -39.75 -19.31
N GLY A 32 1.54 -39.00 -18.40
CA GLY A 32 2.10 -39.50 -17.17
C GLY A 32 1.10 -39.73 -16.06
N ASN A 33 -0.19 -39.45 -16.28
CA ASN A 33 -1.26 -39.56 -15.28
C ASN A 33 -0.87 -38.82 -13.96
N GLN A 34 -0.26 -37.63 -14.09
CA GLN A 34 0.19 -36.85 -12.94
C GLN A 34 -0.98 -36.36 -12.09
N PRO A 35 -0.84 -36.27 -10.77
CA PRO A 35 -1.83 -35.66 -9.89
C PRO A 35 -2.09 -34.18 -10.26
N VAL A 36 -3.34 -33.73 -10.12
CA VAL A 36 -3.75 -32.36 -10.52
C VAL A 36 -2.90 -31.27 -9.85
N HIS A 37 -2.56 -31.42 -8.57
CA HIS A 37 -1.76 -30.43 -7.85
C HIS A 37 -0.33 -30.28 -8.39
N GLU A 38 0.26 -31.34 -8.95
CA GLU A 38 1.56 -31.28 -9.64
C GLU A 38 1.43 -30.58 -11.00
N MET A 39 0.34 -30.88 -11.72
CA MET A 39 0.03 -30.20 -12.99
C MET A 39 -0.19 -28.71 -12.78
N GLU A 40 -0.98 -28.33 -11.76
CA GLU A 40 -1.24 -26.93 -11.40
C GLU A 40 0.06 -26.18 -11.10
N LYS A 41 0.95 -26.78 -10.29
CA LYS A 41 2.25 -26.22 -10.00
C LYS A 41 3.11 -26.03 -11.26
N ALA A 42 3.18 -27.04 -12.11
CA ALA A 42 3.93 -26.98 -13.35
C ALA A 42 3.42 -25.90 -14.31
N VAL A 43 2.09 -25.77 -14.43
CA VAL A 43 1.44 -24.71 -15.22
C VAL A 43 1.78 -23.33 -14.66
N TRP A 44 1.72 -23.14 -13.33
CA TRP A 44 2.07 -21.88 -12.69
C TRP A 44 3.52 -21.47 -12.98
N GLU A 45 4.48 -22.38 -12.82
CA GLU A 45 5.88 -22.14 -13.11
C GLU A 45 6.11 -21.76 -14.60
N GLN A 46 5.41 -22.40 -15.53
CA GLN A 46 5.47 -22.05 -16.94
C GLN A 46 4.86 -20.68 -17.25
N LEU A 47 3.78 -20.29 -16.58
CA LEU A 47 3.17 -18.96 -16.73
C LEU A 47 4.13 -17.85 -16.25
N LEU A 48 4.82 -18.06 -15.12
CA LEU A 48 5.85 -17.11 -14.66
C LEU A 48 7.00 -17.01 -15.66
N ARG A 49 7.44 -18.14 -16.25
CA ARG A 49 8.48 -18.17 -17.28
C ARG A 49 8.03 -17.44 -18.55
N LEU A 50 6.80 -17.65 -18.99
CA LEU A 50 6.22 -16.97 -20.14
C LEU A 50 6.15 -15.45 -19.92
N GLY A 51 5.69 -15.01 -18.76
CA GLY A 51 5.66 -13.60 -18.38
C GLY A 51 7.06 -12.97 -18.36
N ARG A 52 8.06 -13.71 -17.84
CA ARG A 52 9.45 -13.28 -17.86
C ARG A 52 9.97 -13.10 -19.29
N GLU A 53 9.73 -14.08 -20.16
CA GLU A 53 10.19 -14.00 -21.57
C GLU A 53 9.48 -12.85 -22.29
N ALA A 54 8.18 -12.67 -22.08
CA ALA A 54 7.42 -11.58 -22.68
C ALA A 54 8.01 -10.20 -22.31
N LEU A 55 8.31 -9.95 -21.02
CA LEU A 55 8.97 -8.72 -20.61
C LEU A 55 10.39 -8.60 -21.15
N THR A 56 11.14 -9.70 -21.20
CA THR A 56 12.51 -9.71 -21.80
C THR A 56 12.46 -9.25 -23.24
N GLN A 57 11.55 -9.82 -24.04
CA GLN A 57 11.42 -9.43 -25.45
C GLN A 57 10.88 -8.00 -25.61
N MET A 58 9.97 -7.58 -24.76
CA MET A 58 9.47 -6.20 -24.74
C MET A 58 10.63 -5.21 -24.50
N PHE A 59 11.46 -5.43 -23.49
CA PHE A 59 12.62 -4.57 -23.21
C PHE A 59 13.64 -4.60 -24.38
N ALA A 60 13.89 -5.77 -24.97
CA ALA A 60 14.78 -5.87 -26.12
C ALA A 60 14.27 -5.08 -27.34
N LEU A 61 12.96 -5.11 -27.60
CA LEU A 61 12.32 -4.35 -28.68
C LEU A 61 12.30 -2.84 -28.43
N LEU A 62 12.24 -2.41 -27.18
CA LEU A 62 12.27 -0.99 -26.79
C LEU A 62 13.68 -0.38 -26.93
N GLY A 63 14.71 -1.21 -26.90
CA GLY A 63 16.09 -0.76 -26.95
C GLY A 63 16.56 -0.08 -25.67
N ASN A 64 17.68 0.61 -25.73
CA ASN A 64 18.33 1.27 -24.60
C ASN A 64 17.95 2.75 -24.39
N GLY A 65 17.04 3.29 -25.21
CA GLY A 65 16.59 4.67 -25.12
C GLY A 65 17.52 5.70 -25.75
N ASP A 66 18.40 5.29 -26.66
CA ASP A 66 19.29 6.21 -27.37
C ASP A 66 18.47 7.19 -28.27
N MET A 67 18.61 8.49 -28.03
CA MET A 67 17.99 9.58 -28.77
C MET A 67 18.99 10.37 -29.64
N GLY A 68 20.22 9.88 -29.76
CA GLY A 68 21.29 10.55 -30.46
C GLY A 68 22.31 11.23 -29.54
N GLU A 69 23.13 12.13 -30.07
CA GLU A 69 24.23 12.74 -29.30
C GLU A 69 23.75 13.77 -28.29
N THR A 70 22.62 14.45 -28.58
CA THR A 70 22.07 15.50 -27.73
C THR A 70 20.56 15.36 -27.63
N VAL A 71 20.01 15.79 -26.50
CA VAL A 71 18.57 15.86 -26.25
C VAL A 71 18.24 17.21 -25.62
N GLU A 72 17.16 17.83 -26.07
CA GLU A 72 16.61 19.04 -25.45
C GLU A 72 15.54 18.64 -24.45
N LEU A 73 15.69 19.11 -23.21
CA LEU A 73 14.72 18.90 -22.12
C LEU A 73 13.56 19.89 -22.22
N PRO A 74 12.39 19.60 -21.62
CA PRO A 74 11.22 20.49 -21.61
C PRO A 74 11.51 21.89 -21.04
N ASP A 75 12.54 22.05 -20.23
CA ASP A 75 12.97 23.33 -19.65
C ASP A 75 13.95 24.10 -20.54
N GLY A 76 14.20 23.63 -21.78
CA GLY A 76 15.09 24.24 -22.77
C GLY A 76 16.59 23.92 -22.57
N ARG A 77 16.96 23.12 -21.60
CA ARG A 77 18.35 22.67 -21.40
C ARG A 77 18.73 21.60 -22.42
N CYS A 78 19.93 21.68 -22.92
CA CYS A 78 20.48 20.70 -23.85
C CYS A 78 21.45 19.77 -23.11
N CYS A 79 21.14 18.49 -23.06
CA CYS A 79 21.98 17.47 -22.45
C CYS A 79 22.66 16.62 -23.52
N ARG A 80 23.88 16.15 -23.25
CA ARG A 80 24.66 15.28 -24.15
C ARG A 80 24.57 13.84 -23.67
N ARG A 81 24.63 12.92 -24.60
CA ARG A 81 24.78 11.48 -24.29
C ARG A 81 26.09 11.25 -23.55
N LEU A 82 26.01 10.59 -22.39
CA LEU A 82 27.19 10.17 -21.65
C LEU A 82 27.78 8.89 -22.26
N GLU A 83 29.12 8.72 -22.19
CA GLU A 83 29.82 7.59 -22.86
C GLU A 83 29.46 6.24 -22.23
N LYS A 84 29.23 6.20 -20.92
CA LYS A 84 28.94 4.97 -20.20
C LYS A 84 27.45 4.67 -20.19
N GLU A 85 27.08 3.46 -20.57
CA GLU A 85 25.77 2.93 -20.31
C GLU A 85 25.58 2.70 -18.80
N HIS A 86 24.38 3.00 -18.31
CA HIS A 86 24.01 2.83 -16.91
C HIS A 86 22.99 1.71 -16.78
N PRO A 87 23.44 0.44 -16.57
CA PRO A 87 22.50 -0.65 -16.38
C PRO A 87 21.66 -0.43 -15.11
N ARG A 88 20.38 -0.74 -15.21
CA ARG A 88 19.43 -0.66 -14.10
C ARG A 88 18.85 -2.02 -13.78
N ARG A 89 18.95 -2.42 -12.54
CA ARG A 89 18.23 -3.56 -12.02
C ARG A 89 16.73 -3.21 -11.95
N TYR A 90 15.88 -4.10 -12.44
CA TYR A 90 14.43 -3.98 -12.40
C TYR A 90 13.82 -5.32 -11.98
N VAL A 91 13.03 -5.32 -10.91
CA VAL A 91 12.42 -6.53 -10.35
C VAL A 91 10.92 -6.42 -10.51
N SER A 92 10.34 -7.32 -11.28
CA SER A 92 8.88 -7.43 -11.47
C SER A 92 8.35 -8.72 -10.84
N ILE A 93 7.04 -8.91 -10.87
CA ILE A 93 6.39 -10.16 -10.45
C ILE A 93 6.87 -11.39 -11.26
N PHE A 94 7.46 -11.18 -12.44
CA PHE A 94 7.98 -12.25 -13.29
C PHE A 94 9.50 -12.49 -13.15
N GLY A 95 10.16 -11.76 -12.28
CA GLY A 95 11.59 -11.93 -12.02
C GLY A 95 12.41 -10.66 -12.12
N GLU A 96 13.71 -10.86 -12.10
CA GLU A 96 14.70 -9.78 -12.15
C GLU A 96 15.22 -9.59 -13.58
N PHE A 97 15.36 -8.31 -13.97
CA PHE A 97 15.87 -7.87 -15.26
C PHE A 97 17.00 -6.87 -15.08
N VAL A 98 17.87 -6.78 -16.04
CA VAL A 98 18.88 -5.72 -16.15
C VAL A 98 18.59 -4.93 -17.42
N LEU A 99 18.17 -3.67 -17.26
CA LEU A 99 17.86 -2.77 -18.37
C LEU A 99 19.14 -1.99 -18.72
N SER A 100 19.67 -2.17 -19.94
CA SER A 100 20.72 -1.31 -20.47
C SER A 100 20.10 0.04 -20.85
N ARG A 101 20.71 1.14 -20.40
CA ARG A 101 20.15 2.49 -20.57
C ARG A 101 21.22 3.47 -20.99
N VAL A 102 20.92 4.22 -22.03
CA VAL A 102 21.64 5.45 -22.36
C VAL A 102 21.16 6.57 -21.44
N VAL A 103 22.10 7.34 -20.95
CA VAL A 103 21.84 8.45 -20.02
C VAL A 103 22.43 9.74 -20.58
N TYR A 104 21.77 10.85 -20.22
CA TYR A 104 22.11 12.19 -20.68
C TYR A 104 22.43 13.10 -19.50
N GLY A 105 23.38 13.99 -19.71
CA GLY A 105 23.80 14.97 -18.71
C GLY A 105 24.57 16.13 -19.34
N SER A 106 24.90 17.15 -18.55
CA SER A 106 25.64 18.32 -19.02
C SER A 106 27.14 18.03 -19.21
N ARG A 107 27.73 17.13 -18.39
CA ARG A 107 29.15 16.72 -18.48
C ARG A 107 29.36 15.28 -17.97
N GLU A 108 30.37 14.60 -18.51
CA GLU A 108 30.84 13.32 -17.98
C GLU A 108 31.26 13.44 -16.50
N GLY A 109 30.92 12.42 -15.71
CA GLY A 109 31.22 12.35 -14.29
C GLY A 109 30.34 13.21 -13.38
N GLN A 110 29.32 13.89 -13.93
CA GLN A 110 28.29 14.60 -13.17
C GLN A 110 27.03 13.76 -12.99
N GLN A 111 26.06 14.33 -12.28
CA GLN A 111 24.78 13.71 -12.06
C GLN A 111 24.05 13.47 -13.39
N VAL A 112 23.49 12.28 -13.56
CA VAL A 112 22.59 11.95 -14.67
C VAL A 112 21.34 12.84 -14.56
N GLU A 113 21.05 13.59 -15.64
CA GLU A 113 19.93 14.54 -15.66
C GLU A 113 18.69 13.95 -16.34
N PHE A 114 18.90 13.08 -17.34
CA PHE A 114 17.79 12.50 -18.07
C PHE A 114 18.08 11.09 -18.54
N VAL A 115 17.08 10.21 -18.39
CA VAL A 115 17.12 8.81 -18.85
C VAL A 115 15.87 8.56 -19.70
N PRO A 116 15.99 8.60 -21.04
CA PRO A 116 14.83 8.48 -21.93
C PRO A 116 14.02 7.22 -21.74
N LEU A 117 14.69 6.09 -21.52
CA LEU A 117 14.00 4.80 -21.30
C LEU A 117 13.17 4.80 -20.04
N ASP A 118 13.70 5.31 -18.93
CA ASP A 118 12.97 5.39 -17.66
C ASP A 118 11.75 6.31 -17.77
N ASN A 119 11.92 7.46 -18.42
CA ASN A 119 10.84 8.41 -18.64
C ASN A 119 9.75 7.84 -19.55
N ARG A 120 10.14 7.21 -20.67
CA ARG A 120 9.21 6.58 -21.62
C ARG A 120 8.39 5.46 -20.98
N LEU A 121 9.03 4.64 -20.15
CA LEU A 121 8.40 3.51 -19.45
C LEU A 121 7.77 3.88 -18.12
N GLN A 122 7.92 5.15 -17.69
CA GLN A 122 7.47 5.63 -16.38
C GLN A 122 7.92 4.67 -15.25
N LEU A 123 9.21 4.29 -15.28
CA LEU A 123 9.73 3.36 -14.29
C LEU A 123 9.72 4.01 -12.90
N PRO A 124 9.39 3.25 -11.84
CA PRO A 124 9.45 3.76 -10.47
C PRO A 124 10.89 4.14 -10.10
N GLU A 125 11.10 5.03 -9.14
CA GLU A 125 12.45 5.30 -8.58
C GLU A 125 13.06 4.04 -7.96
N SER A 126 12.25 3.22 -7.34
CA SER A 126 12.61 1.91 -6.79
C SER A 126 13.03 0.94 -7.88
N VAL A 127 13.85 -0.05 -7.53
CA VAL A 127 14.15 -1.19 -8.41
C VAL A 127 12.97 -2.13 -8.61
N PHE A 128 11.97 -2.07 -7.74
CA PHE A 128 10.78 -2.92 -7.78
C PHE A 128 9.70 -2.29 -8.66
N SER A 129 9.04 -3.10 -9.50
CA SER A 129 7.92 -2.65 -10.33
C SER A 129 6.75 -2.16 -9.49
N TYR A 130 5.93 -1.24 -10.01
CA TYR A 130 4.74 -0.76 -9.31
C TYR A 130 3.80 -1.90 -8.90
N LEU A 131 3.58 -2.89 -9.78
CA LEU A 131 2.72 -4.02 -9.48
C LEU A 131 3.29 -4.90 -8.34
N LEU A 132 4.60 -5.11 -8.31
CA LEU A 132 5.24 -5.85 -7.21
C LEU A 132 5.17 -5.06 -5.90
N GLN A 133 5.39 -3.73 -5.94
CA GLN A 133 5.23 -2.85 -4.79
C GLN A 133 3.80 -2.87 -4.25
N ASP A 134 2.79 -2.87 -5.11
CA ASP A 134 1.38 -2.95 -4.73
C ASP A 134 1.09 -4.26 -3.97
N TRP A 135 1.54 -5.40 -4.51
CA TRP A 135 1.38 -6.70 -3.84
C TRP A 135 2.14 -6.79 -2.52
N ASP A 136 3.37 -6.29 -2.50
CA ASP A 136 4.18 -6.22 -1.28
C ASP A 136 3.50 -5.38 -0.21
N GLN A 137 2.92 -4.25 -0.58
CA GLN A 137 2.16 -3.38 0.32
C GLN A 137 0.92 -4.08 0.88
N ALA A 138 0.12 -4.70 0.02
CA ALA A 138 -1.07 -5.44 0.45
C ALA A 138 -0.71 -6.53 1.47
N LEU A 139 0.38 -7.27 1.23
CA LEU A 139 0.87 -8.27 2.16
C LEU A 139 1.43 -7.66 3.46
N CYS A 140 2.16 -6.55 3.38
CA CYS A 140 2.76 -5.90 4.54
C CYS A 140 1.74 -5.24 5.48
N VAL A 141 0.55 -4.91 4.98
CA VAL A 141 -0.58 -4.45 5.81
C VAL A 141 -1.12 -5.58 6.70
N GLU A 142 -1.18 -6.79 6.17
CA GLU A 142 -1.77 -7.95 6.85
C GLU A 142 -0.75 -8.79 7.62
N GLN A 143 0.53 -8.75 7.24
CA GLN A 143 1.58 -9.65 7.74
C GLN A 143 2.83 -8.88 8.17
N ALA A 144 3.63 -9.50 9.03
CA ALA A 144 4.98 -9.02 9.30
C ALA A 144 5.86 -9.12 8.04
N PHE A 145 6.79 -8.18 7.83
CA PHE A 145 7.63 -8.11 6.62
C PHE A 145 8.34 -9.43 6.28
N GLY A 146 8.82 -10.16 7.28
CA GLY A 146 9.43 -11.49 7.05
C GLY A 146 8.44 -12.52 6.51
N GLN A 147 7.18 -12.48 6.93
CA GLN A 147 6.12 -13.35 6.42
C GLN A 147 5.71 -12.92 5.01
N ALA A 148 5.58 -11.61 4.75
CA ALA A 148 5.30 -11.09 3.42
C ALA A 148 6.38 -11.52 2.42
N SER A 149 7.67 -11.36 2.75
CA SER A 149 8.79 -11.85 1.93
C SER A 149 8.71 -13.35 1.65
N THR A 150 8.37 -14.16 2.66
CA THR A 150 8.20 -15.61 2.50
C THR A 150 7.02 -15.94 1.58
N THR A 151 5.92 -15.20 1.69
CA THR A 151 4.74 -15.37 0.84
C THR A 151 5.08 -15.06 -0.63
N VAL A 152 5.73 -13.93 -0.89
CA VAL A 152 6.18 -13.55 -2.25
C VAL A 152 7.15 -14.59 -2.81
N GLN A 153 8.12 -15.06 -2.01
CA GLN A 153 9.04 -16.10 -2.43
C GLN A 153 8.31 -17.41 -2.78
N ARG A 154 7.31 -17.79 -2.01
CA ARG A 154 6.51 -19.02 -2.27
C ARG A 154 5.68 -18.90 -3.54
N MET A 155 5.10 -17.73 -3.81
CA MET A 155 4.21 -17.51 -4.96
C MET A 155 4.96 -17.25 -6.25
N LEU A 156 6.00 -16.41 -6.21
CA LEU A 156 6.68 -15.88 -7.39
C LEU A 156 8.12 -16.38 -7.55
N GLY A 157 8.65 -17.10 -6.56
CA GLY A 157 10.06 -17.49 -6.54
C GLY A 157 11.03 -16.33 -6.30
N LEU A 158 10.51 -15.11 -6.00
CA LEU A 158 11.31 -13.91 -5.79
C LEU A 158 11.81 -13.83 -4.35
N LYS A 159 13.11 -13.66 -4.20
CA LYS A 159 13.74 -13.46 -2.89
C LYS A 159 13.90 -11.97 -2.61
N GLN A 160 13.12 -11.43 -1.69
CA GLN A 160 13.20 -10.04 -1.25
C GLN A 160 13.75 -9.95 0.18
N ALA A 161 14.64 -8.99 0.42
CA ALA A 161 15.12 -8.70 1.76
C ALA A 161 14.03 -7.95 2.56
N VAL A 162 13.94 -8.23 3.86
CA VAL A 162 13.02 -7.54 4.77
C VAL A 162 13.27 -6.03 4.76
N ASP A 163 14.54 -5.61 4.74
CA ASP A 163 14.92 -4.19 4.70
C ASP A 163 14.41 -3.50 3.41
N SER A 164 14.29 -4.22 2.30
CA SER A 164 13.72 -3.68 1.06
C SER A 164 12.23 -3.39 1.20
N LEU A 165 11.49 -4.28 1.85
CA LEU A 165 10.06 -4.09 2.15
C LEU A 165 9.87 -2.93 3.15
N GLU A 166 10.68 -2.86 4.19
CA GLU A 166 10.66 -1.77 5.17
C GLU A 166 10.93 -0.42 4.48
N HIS A 167 11.96 -0.34 3.64
CA HIS A 167 12.31 0.87 2.91
C HIS A 167 11.19 1.31 1.95
N MET A 168 10.61 0.38 1.21
CA MET A 168 9.48 0.62 0.30
C MET A 168 8.28 1.21 1.05
N ASN A 169 7.91 0.62 2.19
CA ASN A 169 6.83 1.12 3.04
C ASN A 169 7.13 2.53 3.57
N HIS A 170 8.37 2.82 3.97
CA HIS A 170 8.77 4.15 4.39
C HIS A 170 8.70 5.19 3.27
N GLN A 171 9.08 4.84 2.05
CA GLN A 171 8.96 5.75 0.90
C GLN A 171 7.50 6.08 0.60
N MET A 172 6.63 5.08 0.54
CA MET A 172 5.19 5.30 0.29
C MET A 172 4.53 6.09 1.42
N ALA A 173 4.93 5.87 2.67
CA ALA A 173 4.40 6.61 3.81
C ALA A 173 4.71 8.11 3.78
N LYS A 174 5.77 8.54 3.10
CA LYS A 174 6.09 9.98 2.95
C LYS A 174 5.02 10.71 2.16
N GLU A 175 4.49 10.07 1.13
CA GLU A 175 3.49 10.66 0.24
C GLU A 175 2.05 10.49 0.76
N ALA A 176 1.82 9.53 1.67
CA ALA A 176 0.47 9.19 2.15
C ALA A 176 -0.27 10.40 2.75
N THR A 177 0.39 11.21 3.57
CA THR A 177 -0.23 12.39 4.17
C THR A 177 -0.61 13.43 3.12
N THR A 178 0.29 13.72 2.18
CA THR A 178 0.03 14.66 1.07
C THR A 178 -1.11 14.16 0.19
N PHE A 179 -1.12 12.87 -0.12
CA PHE A 179 -2.20 12.24 -0.88
C PHE A 179 -3.54 12.41 -0.17
N MET A 180 -3.63 12.08 1.13
CA MET A 180 -4.87 12.20 1.90
C MET A 180 -5.38 13.64 1.97
N LEU A 181 -4.48 14.62 2.19
CA LEU A 181 -4.85 16.04 2.28
C LEU A 181 -5.35 16.62 0.94
N ASN A 182 -4.92 16.05 -0.18
CA ASN A 182 -5.30 16.49 -1.52
C ASN A 182 -6.52 15.76 -2.09
N GLN A 183 -7.14 14.85 -1.33
CA GLN A 183 -8.36 14.19 -1.79
C GLN A 183 -9.50 15.20 -1.90
N PRO A 184 -10.24 15.21 -3.00
CA PRO A 184 -11.41 16.07 -3.12
C PRO A 184 -12.48 15.65 -2.10
N PRO A 185 -13.26 16.58 -1.55
CA PRO A 185 -14.39 16.23 -0.70
C PRO A 185 -15.38 15.35 -1.49
N PRO A 186 -16.00 14.36 -0.85
CA PRO A 186 -16.94 13.47 -1.52
C PRO A 186 -18.15 14.25 -2.08
N GLU A 187 -18.58 13.90 -3.30
CA GLU A 187 -19.73 14.54 -3.95
C GLU A 187 -21.07 14.24 -3.28
N ALA A 188 -21.20 13.04 -2.72
CA ALA A 188 -22.37 12.60 -1.97
C ALA A 188 -21.95 11.95 -0.66
N GLU A 189 -22.69 12.23 0.39
CA GLU A 189 -22.43 11.72 1.75
C GLU A 189 -23.73 11.37 2.47
N GLY A 190 -23.64 10.39 3.38
CA GLY A 190 -24.72 10.03 4.27
C GLY A 190 -25.22 11.18 5.16
N GLU A 191 -26.36 10.99 5.78
CA GLU A 191 -27.07 12.03 6.54
C GLU A 191 -26.46 12.32 7.92
N VAL A 192 -25.71 11.37 8.50
CA VAL A 192 -25.10 11.46 9.84
C VAL A 192 -23.59 11.35 9.70
N VAL A 193 -22.84 12.26 10.29
CA VAL A 193 -21.38 12.18 10.40
C VAL A 193 -21.03 11.41 11.68
N VAL A 194 -20.18 10.44 11.55
CA VAL A 194 -19.68 9.63 12.66
C VAL A 194 -18.18 9.82 12.77
N ALA A 195 -17.74 10.24 13.95
CA ALA A 195 -16.34 10.26 14.35
C ALA A 195 -16.11 9.16 15.40
N SER A 196 -15.02 8.44 15.32
CA SER A 196 -14.67 7.47 16.36
C SER A 196 -13.18 7.51 16.68
N ALA A 197 -12.83 7.17 17.92
CA ALA A 197 -11.45 7.02 18.33
C ALA A 197 -11.29 5.79 19.25
N ASP A 198 -10.15 5.12 19.09
CA ASP A 198 -9.74 3.99 19.91
C ASP A 198 -8.24 4.05 20.16
N GLN A 199 -7.77 3.41 21.23
CA GLN A 199 -6.35 3.32 21.54
C GLN A 199 -5.88 1.87 21.66
N LYS A 200 -4.77 1.58 20.97
CA LYS A 200 -4.14 0.26 21.02
C LYS A 200 -2.69 0.34 21.45
N GLY A 201 -2.32 -0.50 22.40
CA GLY A 201 -0.93 -0.64 22.83
C GLY A 201 -0.08 -1.35 21.78
N ILE A 202 0.80 -0.61 21.10
CA ILE A 202 1.73 -1.14 20.10
C ILE A 202 3.04 -1.49 20.77
N VAL A 203 3.52 -2.73 20.56
CA VAL A 203 4.84 -3.17 21.02
C VAL A 203 5.90 -2.50 20.17
N MET A 204 6.75 -1.70 20.81
CA MET A 204 7.82 -0.99 20.12
C MET A 204 9.05 -1.86 19.94
N ARG A 205 9.66 -1.80 18.76
CA ARG A 205 11.00 -2.35 18.52
C ARG A 205 12.01 -1.62 19.42
N ARG A 206 12.92 -2.35 20.04
CA ARG A 206 14.00 -1.71 20.81
C ARG A 206 14.92 -0.95 19.88
N SER A 207 15.33 0.26 20.28
CA SER A 207 16.40 0.96 19.57
C SER A 207 17.72 0.21 19.75
N ALA A 208 18.63 0.33 18.77
CA ALA A 208 19.96 -0.25 18.85
C ALA A 208 20.76 0.30 20.05
N GLU A 209 20.44 1.53 20.50
CA GLU A 209 21.06 2.24 21.63
C GLU A 209 20.44 1.84 22.99
N ALA A 210 19.35 1.08 23.00
CA ALA A 210 18.71 0.69 24.25
C ALA A 210 19.59 -0.31 25.02
N PRO A 211 19.73 -0.15 26.35
CA PRO A 211 20.52 -1.08 27.16
C PRO A 211 20.01 -2.51 27.02
N PRO A 212 20.90 -3.52 27.09
CA PRO A 212 20.52 -4.91 26.95
C PRO A 212 19.41 -5.30 27.93
N PRO A 213 18.54 -6.28 27.57
CA PRO A 213 17.50 -6.73 28.49
C PRO A 213 18.13 -7.25 29.77
N LYS A 214 17.57 -6.88 30.93
CA LYS A 214 17.98 -7.44 32.21
C LYS A 214 17.87 -8.96 32.18
N ALA A 215 18.93 -9.68 32.60
CA ALA A 215 18.97 -11.13 32.59
C ALA A 215 17.89 -11.74 33.51
N HIS A 216 17.57 -11.07 34.61
CA HIS A 216 16.47 -11.43 35.52
C HIS A 216 15.43 -10.31 35.55
N ARG A 217 14.17 -10.67 35.34
CA ARG A 217 13.02 -9.76 35.44
C ARG A 217 12.37 -9.91 36.81
N SER A 218 12.14 -8.79 37.47
CA SER A 218 11.32 -8.72 38.68
C SER A 218 9.82 -8.88 38.31
N LYS A 219 9.01 -9.35 39.26
CA LYS A 219 7.55 -9.40 39.12
C LYS A 219 7.04 -7.99 38.87
N GLY A 220 6.56 -7.72 37.64
CA GLY A 220 6.11 -6.39 37.17
C GLY A 220 6.97 -5.76 36.06
N ASP A 221 8.18 -6.25 35.79
CA ASP A 221 8.99 -5.78 34.65
C ASP A 221 8.33 -6.22 33.32
N LYS A 222 7.88 -5.24 32.54
CA LYS A 222 7.28 -5.51 31.22
C LYS A 222 8.36 -5.89 30.19
N ALA A 223 8.11 -6.93 29.43
CA ALA A 223 9.06 -7.48 28.44
C ALA A 223 9.37 -6.52 27.29
N SER A 224 8.46 -5.62 27.00
CA SER A 224 8.53 -4.66 25.91
C SER A 224 7.83 -3.37 26.31
N GLN A 225 8.36 -2.23 25.84
CA GLN A 225 7.66 -0.97 25.95
C GLN A 225 6.54 -0.94 24.92
N LYS A 226 5.30 -0.84 25.41
CA LYS A 226 4.15 -0.54 24.56
C LYS A 226 3.96 0.99 24.55
N ARG A 227 3.74 1.54 23.37
CA ARG A 227 3.23 2.91 23.21
C ARG A 227 1.77 2.84 22.77
N MET A 228 0.95 3.73 23.30
CA MET A 228 -0.45 3.78 22.91
C MET A 228 -0.57 4.53 21.58
N ALA A 229 -0.97 3.83 20.54
CA ALA A 229 -1.39 4.45 19.29
C ALA A 229 -2.86 4.84 19.40
N THR A 230 -3.20 6.04 18.94
CA THR A 230 -4.59 6.49 18.81
C THR A 230 -4.99 6.35 17.36
N VAL A 231 -6.08 5.64 17.11
CA VAL A 231 -6.70 5.50 15.79
C VAL A 231 -7.98 6.32 15.80
N ALA A 232 -8.11 7.22 14.85
CA ALA A 232 -9.31 8.04 14.65
C ALA A 232 -9.95 7.70 13.30
N THR A 233 -11.25 7.77 13.23
CA THR A 233 -12.01 7.47 12.01
C THR A 233 -13.12 8.50 11.87
N VAL A 234 -13.35 8.98 10.63
CA VAL A 234 -14.49 9.83 10.26
C VAL A 234 -15.16 9.23 9.03
N TYR A 235 -16.46 9.07 9.09
CA TYR A 235 -17.27 8.57 7.98
C TYR A 235 -18.69 9.15 8.04
N THR A 236 -19.46 8.94 7.00
CA THR A 236 -20.89 9.26 7.01
C THR A 236 -21.72 7.99 6.86
N VAL A 237 -22.96 8.05 7.33
CA VAL A 237 -23.91 6.94 7.23
C VAL A 237 -25.33 7.50 7.12
N ASP A 238 -26.19 6.81 6.37
CA ASP A 238 -27.59 7.16 6.30
C ASP A 238 -28.33 6.75 7.57
N ARG A 239 -29.43 7.43 7.88
CA ARG A 239 -30.23 7.11 9.04
C ARG A 239 -30.85 5.73 8.90
N TYR A 240 -30.82 4.99 10.00
CA TYR A 240 -31.44 3.68 10.11
C TYR A 240 -32.41 3.67 11.34
N PRO A 241 -33.61 4.24 11.18
CA PRO A 241 -34.59 4.25 12.25
C PRO A 241 -35.01 2.83 12.63
N ARG A 242 -34.99 2.53 13.91
CA ARG A 242 -35.45 1.25 14.48
C ARG A 242 -36.50 1.48 15.55
N THR A 243 -37.42 0.54 15.68
CA THR A 243 -38.37 0.58 16.81
C THR A 243 -37.69 0.15 18.11
N PRO A 244 -38.21 0.52 19.28
CA PRO A 244 -37.71 0.04 20.57
C PRO A 244 -37.62 -1.50 20.63
N GLU A 245 -38.59 -2.20 20.06
CA GLU A 245 -38.68 -3.66 20.04
C GLU A 245 -37.56 -4.25 19.18
N GLU A 246 -37.27 -3.67 18.02
CA GLU A 246 -36.15 -4.07 17.15
C GLU A 246 -34.78 -3.87 17.84
N VAL A 247 -34.65 -2.80 18.65
CA VAL A 247 -33.41 -2.56 19.42
C VAL A 247 -33.26 -3.60 20.52
N VAL A 248 -34.31 -3.88 21.28
CA VAL A 248 -34.30 -4.90 22.33
C VAL A 248 -34.03 -6.28 21.77
N ALA A 249 -34.71 -6.68 20.70
CA ALA A 249 -34.43 -7.97 20.04
C ALA A 249 -33.00 -8.12 19.57
N ALA A 250 -32.37 -7.06 19.05
CA ALA A 250 -30.99 -7.06 18.64
C ALA A 250 -30.01 -7.21 19.82
N LEU A 251 -30.32 -6.70 21.00
CA LEU A 251 -29.49 -6.82 22.20
C LEU A 251 -29.48 -8.24 22.75
N PHE A 252 -30.62 -8.91 22.77
CA PHE A 252 -30.75 -10.23 23.40
C PHE A 252 -30.52 -11.40 22.42
N ARG A 253 -30.38 -11.15 21.12
CA ARG A 253 -30.17 -12.17 20.06
C ARG A 253 -31.27 -13.27 20.01
N ASP A 254 -32.41 -13.06 20.64
CA ASP A 254 -33.44 -14.07 20.85
C ASP A 254 -34.48 -14.14 19.71
N ALA A 255 -34.44 -13.20 18.79
CA ALA A 255 -35.38 -13.18 17.66
C ALA A 255 -34.63 -12.88 16.35
N PRO A 256 -35.08 -13.47 15.23
CA PRO A 256 -34.54 -13.07 13.92
C PRO A 256 -34.91 -11.60 13.68
N VAL A 257 -33.89 -10.74 13.73
CA VAL A 257 -34.03 -9.32 13.35
C VAL A 257 -34.44 -9.29 11.89
N PRO A 258 -35.52 -8.57 11.50
CA PRO A 258 -35.85 -8.41 10.10
C PRO A 258 -34.63 -7.95 9.32
N SER A 259 -34.28 -8.67 8.26
CA SER A 259 -33.15 -8.35 7.39
C SER A 259 -33.52 -7.14 6.53
N ARG A 260 -33.46 -5.96 7.14
CA ARG A 260 -33.34 -4.73 6.34
C ARG A 260 -31.86 -4.52 6.03
N ASP A 261 -31.57 -4.12 4.82
CA ASP A 261 -30.20 -3.74 4.46
C ASP A 261 -29.74 -2.59 5.36
N ARG A 262 -28.72 -2.85 6.17
CA ARG A 262 -28.15 -1.84 7.04
C ARG A 262 -27.31 -0.88 6.20
N PRO A 263 -27.46 0.45 6.37
CA PRO A 263 -26.61 1.40 5.68
C PRO A 263 -25.15 1.16 6.02
N GLN A 264 -24.32 1.15 4.98
CA GLN A 264 -22.89 0.97 5.13
C GLN A 264 -22.21 2.33 5.35
N PRO A 265 -21.09 2.37 6.07
CA PRO A 265 -20.26 3.57 6.16
C PRO A 265 -19.83 4.03 4.77
N GLN A 266 -20.02 5.33 4.49
CA GLN A 266 -19.63 5.98 3.25
C GLN A 266 -18.44 6.90 3.53
N HIS A 267 -17.51 6.98 2.58
CA HIS A 267 -16.34 7.86 2.63
C HIS A 267 -15.59 7.78 3.97
N LYS A 268 -15.25 6.56 4.36
CA LYS A 268 -14.56 6.29 5.60
C LYS A 268 -13.08 6.63 5.49
N GLU A 269 -12.67 7.65 6.25
CA GLU A 269 -11.26 8.01 6.42
C GLU A 269 -10.76 7.53 7.78
N VAL A 270 -9.50 7.10 7.80
CA VAL A 270 -8.84 6.56 9.00
C VAL A 270 -7.49 7.20 9.18
N TRP A 271 -7.19 7.64 10.39
CA TRP A 271 -5.90 8.18 10.77
C TRP A 271 -5.37 7.47 12.02
N ALA A 272 -4.08 7.18 12.05
CA ALA A 272 -3.44 6.64 13.23
C ALA A 272 -2.27 7.51 13.67
N SER A 273 -2.18 7.77 14.95
CA SER A 273 -1.10 8.55 15.55
C SER A 273 -0.42 7.78 16.67
N LEU A 274 0.91 7.70 16.60
CA LEU A 274 1.74 7.16 17.65
C LEU A 274 2.54 8.31 18.31
N PRO A 275 2.57 8.43 19.64
CA PRO A 275 3.39 9.43 20.31
C PRO A 275 4.87 9.32 19.91
N ARG A 276 5.48 10.43 19.49
CA ARG A 276 6.87 10.52 19.09
C ARG A 276 7.54 11.64 19.87
N ALA A 277 8.78 11.42 20.29
CA ALA A 277 9.54 12.43 21.06
C ALA A 277 9.93 13.67 20.21
N ASP A 278 10.07 13.46 18.89
CA ASP A 278 10.48 14.49 17.92
C ASP A 278 9.31 15.29 17.33
N VAL A 279 8.07 14.95 17.70
CA VAL A 279 6.86 15.63 17.18
C VAL A 279 6.03 16.17 18.35
N PRO A 280 5.69 17.47 18.36
CA PRO A 280 4.84 18.05 19.39
C PRO A 280 3.46 17.42 19.45
N GLY A 281 2.89 17.40 20.65
CA GLY A 281 1.55 16.90 20.91
C GLY A 281 1.48 15.39 21.21
N SER A 282 0.47 15.01 21.96
CA SER A 282 0.17 13.61 22.26
C SER A 282 -0.40 12.91 21.03
N GLY A 283 -0.40 11.58 21.05
CA GLY A 283 -1.08 10.79 20.01
C GLY A 283 -2.58 11.11 19.90
N ILE A 284 -3.24 11.41 21.03
CA ILE A 284 -4.64 11.82 21.11
C ILE A 284 -4.84 13.18 20.44
N GLU A 285 -4.08 14.20 20.85
CA GLU A 285 -4.19 15.56 20.29
C GLU A 285 -4.03 15.57 18.76
N ARG A 286 -3.07 14.84 18.23
CA ARG A 286 -2.86 14.76 16.80
C ARG A 286 -3.99 14.04 16.06
N ALA A 287 -4.54 12.98 16.65
CA ALA A 287 -5.67 12.26 16.09
C ALA A 287 -6.94 13.12 16.08
N PHE A 288 -7.18 13.87 17.15
CA PHE A 288 -8.33 14.78 17.22
C PHE A 288 -8.14 16.02 16.34
N ALA A 289 -6.94 16.56 16.22
CA ALA A 289 -6.65 17.65 15.28
C ALA A 289 -6.94 17.23 13.82
N TRP A 290 -6.52 16.03 13.43
CA TRP A 290 -6.88 15.47 12.13
C TRP A 290 -8.40 15.29 11.98
N MET A 291 -9.06 14.72 12.99
CA MET A 291 -10.50 14.51 13.00
C MET A 291 -11.27 15.81 12.80
N ILE A 292 -10.87 16.90 13.47
CA ILE A 292 -11.46 18.22 13.28
C ILE A 292 -11.28 18.74 11.85
N GLY A 293 -10.09 18.53 11.27
CA GLY A 293 -9.82 18.85 9.86
C GLY A 293 -10.81 18.15 8.92
N GLU A 294 -11.02 16.84 9.11
CA GLU A 294 -11.96 16.05 8.33
C GLU A 294 -13.42 16.51 8.51
N LEU A 295 -13.83 16.77 9.75
CA LEU A 295 -15.16 17.28 10.05
C LEU A 295 -15.41 18.64 9.40
N TYR A 296 -14.40 19.51 9.38
CA TYR A 296 -14.46 20.80 8.73
C TYR A 296 -14.64 20.68 7.21
N LEU A 297 -13.87 19.80 6.57
CA LEU A 297 -13.97 19.54 5.13
C LEU A 297 -15.34 19.01 4.75
N ARG A 298 -15.88 18.06 5.50
CA ARG A 298 -17.18 17.42 5.23
C ARG A 298 -18.38 18.31 5.55
N GLY A 299 -18.36 19.03 6.66
CA GLY A 299 -19.49 19.88 7.09
C GLY A 299 -19.74 21.08 6.19
N ARG A 300 -18.71 21.59 5.49
CA ARG A 300 -18.84 22.81 4.66
C ARG A 300 -19.10 22.54 3.19
N ALA A 301 -18.66 21.41 2.65
CA ALA A 301 -18.80 21.12 1.22
C ALA A 301 -20.26 21.09 0.73
N GLN A 302 -21.23 20.86 1.63
CA GLN A 302 -22.65 20.74 1.28
C GLN A 302 -23.59 21.76 1.96
N GLY A 303 -23.07 22.69 2.75
CA GLY A 303 -23.88 23.77 3.38
C GLY A 303 -24.96 23.29 4.35
N LYS A 304 -24.96 22.01 4.76
CA LYS A 304 -25.94 21.42 5.67
C LYS A 304 -25.26 20.96 6.96
N ASP A 305 -25.85 21.39 8.06
CA ASP A 305 -25.43 21.02 9.40
C ASP A 305 -25.89 19.60 9.71
N LYS A 306 -25.01 18.59 9.46
CA LYS A 306 -25.33 17.19 9.73
C LYS A 306 -25.18 16.86 11.21
N PRO A 307 -26.01 15.97 11.77
CA PRO A 307 -25.80 15.44 13.11
C PRO A 307 -24.42 14.80 13.23
N LEU A 308 -23.69 15.10 14.31
CA LEU A 308 -22.38 14.53 14.62
C LEU A 308 -22.50 13.55 15.80
N VAL A 309 -22.00 12.34 15.58
CA VAL A 309 -21.94 11.29 16.58
C VAL A 309 -20.48 10.94 16.85
N PHE A 310 -20.09 10.83 18.12
CA PHE A 310 -18.78 10.34 18.52
C PHE A 310 -18.92 8.96 19.16
N LEU A 311 -18.18 7.98 18.63
CA LEU A 311 -18.11 6.61 19.11
C LEU A 311 -16.77 6.33 19.77
N SER A 312 -16.75 5.86 21.01
CA SER A 312 -15.57 5.37 21.69
C SER A 312 -15.93 4.32 22.73
N ASP A 313 -14.94 3.56 23.17
CA ASP A 313 -15.08 2.72 24.35
C ASP A 313 -15.12 3.56 25.65
N GLY A 314 -15.09 2.90 26.80
CA GLY A 314 -15.13 3.59 28.09
C GLY A 314 -13.87 4.35 28.51
N GLN A 315 -12.91 4.59 27.59
CA GLN A 315 -11.63 5.21 27.91
C GLN A 315 -11.79 6.71 28.22
N GLU A 316 -11.60 7.10 29.49
CA GLU A 316 -11.79 8.48 29.99
C GLU A 316 -11.00 9.53 29.21
N THR A 317 -9.76 9.22 28.80
CA THR A 317 -8.89 10.15 28.05
C THR A 317 -9.44 10.52 26.67
N LEU A 318 -10.15 9.60 26.00
CA LEU A 318 -10.80 9.86 24.72
C LEU A 318 -12.08 10.68 24.89
N TRP A 319 -12.81 10.44 25.98
CA TRP A 319 -14.00 11.25 26.30
C TRP A 319 -13.65 12.66 26.73
N ALA A 320 -12.55 12.86 27.47
CA ALA A 320 -12.04 14.19 27.78
C ALA A 320 -11.64 14.93 26.49
N ALA A 321 -10.90 14.27 25.61
CA ALA A 321 -10.57 14.85 24.31
C ALA A 321 -11.80 15.13 23.44
N CYS A 322 -12.81 14.30 23.49
CA CYS A 322 -14.09 14.58 22.82
C CYS A 322 -14.72 15.89 23.33
N ALA A 323 -14.75 16.09 24.64
CA ALA A 323 -15.31 17.30 25.24
C ALA A 323 -14.48 18.57 24.90
N ASP A 324 -13.17 18.43 24.82
CA ASP A 324 -12.26 19.55 24.54
C ASP A 324 -12.22 19.96 23.06
N TRP A 325 -12.35 19.00 22.14
CA TRP A 325 -12.09 19.21 20.72
C TRP A 325 -13.34 19.22 19.85
N LEU A 326 -14.35 18.41 20.16
CA LEU A 326 -15.55 18.30 19.33
C LEU A 326 -16.62 19.35 19.72
N PRO A 327 -17.49 19.75 18.78
CA PRO A 327 -18.59 20.69 19.10
C PRO A 327 -19.49 20.18 20.21
N GLU A 328 -20.00 21.06 21.08
CA GLU A 328 -20.92 20.72 22.21
C GLU A 328 -22.15 19.92 21.77
N ARG A 329 -22.63 20.11 20.56
CA ARG A 329 -23.75 19.35 19.95
C ARG A 329 -23.44 17.90 19.57
N THR A 330 -22.21 17.44 19.79
CA THR A 330 -21.79 16.06 19.48
C THR A 330 -22.53 15.08 20.38
N VAL A 331 -23.17 14.08 19.77
CA VAL A 331 -23.83 13.00 20.52
C VAL A 331 -22.80 11.91 20.80
N GLY A 332 -22.41 11.75 22.06
CA GLY A 332 -21.51 10.70 22.51
C GLY A 332 -22.21 9.35 22.66
N ILE A 333 -21.67 8.30 22.06
CA ILE A 333 -22.14 6.92 22.23
C ILE A 333 -20.96 6.06 22.70
N SER A 334 -21.08 5.51 23.93
CA SER A 334 -20.12 4.56 24.44
C SER A 334 -20.40 3.16 23.88
N THR A 335 -19.39 2.57 23.24
CA THR A 335 -19.43 1.17 22.81
C THR A 335 -18.99 0.30 23.98
N CYS A 336 -19.94 -0.40 24.62
CA CYS A 336 -19.54 -1.48 25.53
C CYS A 336 -18.94 -2.62 24.72
N CYS A 337 -17.69 -2.99 25.01
CA CYS A 337 -17.16 -4.29 24.60
C CYS A 337 -17.97 -5.38 25.33
N MET A 338 -18.89 -6.03 24.61
CA MET A 338 -19.52 -7.27 25.05
C MET A 338 -18.65 -8.46 24.70
#